data_a155aac78b0a4bf20a97d925705de200
#
_entry.id   a155aac78b0a4bf20a97d925705de200
#
_cell.length_a   1.000
_cell.length_b   1.000
_cell.length_c   1.000
_cell.angle_alpha   90.00
_cell.angle_beta   90.00
_cell.angle_gamma   90.00
#
_symmetry.space_group_name_H-M   'P 1'
#
loop_
_entity.id
_entity.type
_entity.pdbx_description
1 polymer ?
#
loop_
_entity_poly.entity_id
_entity_poly.type
_entity_poly.pdbx_seq_one_letter_code
_entity_poly.pdbx_strand_id
1 'polypeptide(L)'
;MSIIYALIAREDTQSGYGENIHVLVEQSLDAVGNFPQITRQEILKKVPKNDRSLYKYKEKYVYHTINEDSFTYLCLTDASFPKRTAMTFLEEIKKSFNEKYSFDERIKAITFKMNDSFGGILGNKMKYYNQNSLDPRLARIKNEAQATLGIMEGNLDSVNERGEKLELLVKS
;
A
#
# COMPACT_ATOMS: atom_id res chain seq x y z
N MET A 1 -13.86 0.98 -10.39
CA MET A 1 -13.42 -0.20 -9.62
C MET A 1 -11.96 -0.50 -9.92
N SER A 2 -11.06 0.24 -9.28
CA SER A 2 -9.65 0.13 -9.64
C SER A 2 -8.69 0.41 -8.49
N ILE A 3 -7.52 -0.24 -8.57
CA ILE A 3 -6.32 0.16 -7.84
C ILE A 3 -5.74 1.36 -8.58
N ILE A 4 -5.54 2.46 -7.87
CA ILE A 4 -5.10 3.74 -8.43
C ILE A 4 -3.60 3.92 -8.23
N TYR A 5 -3.10 3.47 -7.08
CA TYR A 5 -1.74 3.74 -6.64
C TYR A 5 -1.28 2.59 -5.74
N ALA A 6 -0.02 2.26 -5.82
CA ALA A 6 0.58 1.25 -4.94
C ALA A 6 2.03 1.61 -4.65
N LEU A 7 2.51 1.20 -3.48
CA LEU A 7 3.90 1.39 -3.11
C LEU A 7 4.38 0.28 -2.17
N ILE A 8 5.70 0.16 -2.10
CA ILE A 8 6.39 -0.63 -1.08
C ILE A 8 7.36 0.31 -0.38
N ALA A 9 7.33 0.32 0.95
CA ALA A 9 8.17 1.19 1.76
C ALA A 9 8.88 0.38 2.85
N ARG A 10 10.01 0.91 3.30
CA ARG A 10 10.81 0.34 4.38
C ARG A 10 10.96 1.35 5.50
N GLU A 11 10.75 0.90 6.70
CA GLU A 11 11.00 1.69 7.90
C GLU A 11 12.43 1.45 8.39
N ASP A 12 13.18 2.52 8.59
CA ASP A 12 14.52 2.44 9.14
C ASP A 12 14.45 2.59 10.66
N THR A 13 14.64 1.48 11.37
CA THR A 13 14.56 1.43 12.83
C THR A 13 15.91 1.70 13.52
N GLN A 14 16.99 1.81 12.75
CA GLN A 14 18.34 1.91 13.32
C GLN A 14 18.80 3.33 13.65
N SER A 15 18.10 4.34 13.15
CA SER A 15 18.55 5.73 13.29
C SER A 15 18.30 6.36 14.67
N GLY A 16 17.51 5.75 15.55
CA GLY A 16 17.25 6.26 16.89
C GLY A 16 16.49 7.58 16.98
N TYR A 17 16.26 8.25 15.86
CA TYR A 17 15.57 9.53 15.77
C TYR A 17 14.33 9.42 14.89
N GLY A 18 13.24 8.93 15.48
CA GLY A 18 11.99 8.83 14.76
C GLY A 18 12.01 7.82 13.63
N GLU A 19 10.86 7.69 13.02
CA GLU A 19 10.63 6.73 11.95
C GLU A 19 11.05 7.34 10.61
N ASN A 20 12.19 6.90 10.08
CA ASN A 20 12.54 7.19 8.69
C ASN A 20 11.91 6.13 7.81
N ILE A 21 10.94 6.53 7.02
CA ILE A 21 10.26 5.65 6.07
C ILE A 21 10.77 5.98 4.67
N HIS A 22 11.30 4.96 4.00
CA HIS A 22 11.81 5.09 2.63
C HIS A 22 10.86 4.38 1.67
N VAL A 23 10.27 5.12 0.74
CA VAL A 23 9.50 4.51 -0.35
C VAL A 23 10.50 3.92 -1.33
N LEU A 24 10.47 2.60 -1.52
CA LEU A 24 11.40 1.88 -2.38
C LEU A 24 10.94 1.82 -3.83
N VAL A 25 9.64 1.72 -4.03
CA VAL A 25 9.00 1.69 -5.33
C VAL A 25 7.57 2.23 -5.19
N GLU A 26 7.12 2.99 -6.18
CA GLU A 26 5.73 3.42 -6.27
C GLU A 26 5.28 3.45 -7.72
N GLN A 27 3.98 3.29 -7.93
CA GLN A 27 3.37 3.30 -9.25
C GLN A 27 1.94 3.83 -9.15
N SER A 28 1.56 4.71 -10.07
CA SER A 28 0.17 5.17 -10.21
C SER A 28 -0.33 4.84 -11.61
N LEU A 29 -1.64 4.59 -11.71
CA LEU A 29 -2.29 4.27 -12.99
C LEU A 29 -3.31 5.37 -13.33
N ASP A 30 -3.09 6.04 -14.47
CA ASP A 30 -4.05 6.94 -15.11
C ASP A 30 -4.74 7.93 -14.17
N ALA A 31 -4.03 8.37 -13.14
CA ALA A 31 -4.56 9.31 -12.16
C ALA A 31 -3.49 10.31 -11.76
N VAL A 32 -3.91 11.53 -11.47
CA VAL A 32 -3.06 12.59 -10.96
C VAL A 32 -3.72 13.20 -9.72
N GLY A 33 -2.94 13.84 -8.87
CA GLY A 33 -3.43 14.49 -7.67
C GLY A 33 -2.37 14.51 -6.60
N ASN A 34 -2.80 14.79 -5.36
CA ASN A 34 -1.90 14.86 -4.22
C ASN A 34 -1.76 13.51 -3.50
N PHE A 35 -2.41 12.46 -3.99
CA PHE A 35 -2.45 11.17 -3.30
C PHE A 35 -1.06 10.56 -3.06
N PRO A 36 -0.08 10.65 -3.97
CA PRO A 36 1.26 10.13 -3.65
C PRO A 36 1.91 10.89 -2.49
N GLN A 37 1.80 12.20 -2.47
CA GLN A 37 2.35 13.04 -1.42
C GLN A 37 1.68 12.77 -0.07
N ILE A 38 0.35 12.74 -0.04
CA ILE A 38 -0.43 12.44 1.17
C ILE A 38 -0.08 11.06 1.71
N THR A 39 0.04 10.07 0.83
CA THR A 39 0.40 8.72 1.22
C THR A 39 1.77 8.70 1.91
N ARG A 40 2.77 9.32 1.30
CA ARG A 40 4.13 9.34 1.83
C ARG A 40 4.25 10.13 3.14
N GLN A 41 3.56 11.27 3.24
CA GLN A 41 3.70 12.19 4.36
C GLN A 41 2.79 11.86 5.54
N GLU A 42 1.58 11.35 5.28
CA GLU A 42 0.56 11.19 6.32
C GLU A 42 0.15 9.74 6.55
N ILE A 43 -0.03 8.96 5.51
CA ILE A 43 -0.61 7.62 5.63
C ILE A 43 0.40 6.61 6.15
N LEU A 44 1.62 6.62 5.63
CA LEU A 44 2.64 5.65 6.01
C LEU A 44 2.96 5.68 7.51
N LYS A 45 2.87 6.83 8.14
CA LYS A 45 3.06 6.98 9.59
C LYS A 45 1.99 6.26 10.42
N LYS A 46 0.79 6.10 9.86
CA LYS A 46 -0.38 5.54 10.55
C LYS A 46 -0.49 4.04 10.40
N VAL A 47 0.33 3.41 9.57
CA VAL A 47 0.26 1.98 9.31
C VAL A 47 0.68 1.20 10.56
N PRO A 48 -0.19 0.32 11.09
CA PRO A 48 0.16 -0.49 12.25
C PRO A 48 1.22 -1.51 11.90
N LYS A 49 2.15 -1.73 12.85
CA LYS A 49 3.27 -2.65 12.65
C LYS A 49 2.81 -4.11 12.71
N ASN A 50 3.32 -4.91 11.79
CA ASN A 50 3.07 -6.35 11.68
C ASN A 50 1.59 -6.69 11.66
N ASP A 51 0.83 -5.91 10.89
CA ASP A 51 -0.63 -6.05 10.82
C ASP A 51 -1.15 -5.68 9.43
N ARG A 52 -2.43 -5.91 9.22
CA ARG A 52 -3.18 -5.50 8.04
C ARG A 52 -4.13 -4.40 8.45
N SER A 53 -4.26 -3.39 7.59
CA SER A 53 -5.14 -2.27 7.89
C SER A 53 -5.86 -1.77 6.64
N LEU A 54 -6.93 -1.06 6.89
CA LEU A 54 -7.76 -0.45 5.88
C LEU A 54 -8.22 0.91 6.40
N TYR A 55 -8.00 1.95 5.62
CA TYR A 55 -8.42 3.31 5.98
C TYR A 55 -9.32 3.87 4.90
N LYS A 56 -10.52 4.27 5.28
CA LYS A 56 -11.52 4.84 4.38
C LYS A 56 -11.42 6.37 4.34
N TYR A 57 -11.55 6.91 3.13
CA TYR A 57 -11.63 8.36 2.94
C TYR A 57 -12.97 8.70 2.27
N LYS A 58 -13.86 9.34 3.01
CA LYS A 58 -15.15 9.89 2.55
C LYS A 58 -15.98 8.93 1.70
N GLU A 59 -15.95 7.65 1.96
CA GLU A 59 -16.65 6.62 1.17
C GLU A 59 -16.29 6.63 -0.33
N LYS A 60 -15.21 7.31 -0.71
CA LYS A 60 -14.74 7.37 -2.10
C LYS A 60 -13.52 6.51 -2.35
N TYR A 61 -12.58 6.49 -1.41
CA TYR A 61 -11.30 5.81 -1.56
C TYR A 61 -10.95 5.02 -0.32
N VAL A 62 -10.11 4.00 -0.52
CA VAL A 62 -9.66 3.14 0.56
C VAL A 62 -8.17 2.87 0.41
N TYR A 63 -7.43 3.09 1.48
CA TYR A 63 -6.05 2.62 1.61
C TYR A 63 -6.06 1.23 2.22
N HIS A 64 -5.39 0.29 1.57
CA HIS A 64 -5.18 -1.05 2.08
C HIS A 64 -3.69 -1.21 2.37
N THR A 65 -3.34 -1.80 3.52
CA THR A 65 -1.94 -1.96 3.90
C THR A 65 -1.66 -3.32 4.50
N ILE A 66 -0.44 -3.80 4.28
CA ILE A 66 0.16 -4.90 5.02
C ILE A 66 1.52 -4.40 5.48
N ASN A 67 1.78 -4.50 6.77
CA ASN A 67 3.11 -4.24 7.32
C ASN A 67 3.67 -5.54 7.88
N GLU A 68 4.88 -5.89 7.49
CA GLU A 68 5.57 -7.10 7.94
C GLU A 68 7.08 -6.84 7.93
N ASP A 69 7.72 -7.11 9.05
CA ASP A 69 9.20 -7.03 9.20
C ASP A 69 9.78 -5.69 8.73
N SER A 70 9.17 -4.60 9.12
CA SER A 70 9.54 -3.21 8.79
C SER A 70 9.24 -2.80 7.34
N PHE A 71 8.58 -3.64 6.56
CA PHE A 71 8.15 -3.29 5.20
C PHE A 71 6.64 -3.06 5.16
N THR A 72 6.25 -2.02 4.43
CA THR A 72 4.83 -1.71 4.19
C THR A 72 4.51 -1.90 2.72
N TYR A 73 3.46 -2.66 2.46
CA TYR A 73 2.86 -2.86 1.14
C TYR A 73 1.52 -2.16 1.17
N LEU A 74 1.32 -1.19 0.28
CA LEU A 74 0.17 -0.30 0.33
C LEU A 74 -0.43 -0.13 -1.04
N CYS A 75 -1.77 -0.09 -1.12
CA CYS A 75 -2.46 0.37 -2.32
C CYS A 75 -3.62 1.28 -1.97
N LEU A 76 -3.93 2.17 -2.90
CA LEU A 76 -5.09 3.05 -2.86
C LEU A 76 -6.07 2.60 -3.93
N THR A 77 -7.31 2.34 -3.52
CA THR A 77 -8.38 1.94 -4.44
C THR A 77 -9.56 2.88 -4.32
N ASP A 78 -10.47 2.85 -5.30
CA ASP A 78 -11.80 3.42 -5.07
C ASP A 78 -12.57 2.54 -4.09
N ALA A 79 -13.66 3.07 -3.53
CA ALA A 79 -14.42 2.41 -2.47
C ALA A 79 -15.15 1.15 -2.96
N SER A 80 -15.36 1.01 -4.27
CA SER A 80 -16.06 -0.15 -4.84
C SER A 80 -15.14 -1.36 -5.09
N PHE A 81 -13.83 -1.18 -5.02
CA PHE A 81 -12.88 -2.27 -5.25
C PHE A 81 -12.98 -3.30 -4.10
N PRO A 82 -13.08 -4.61 -4.41
CA PRO A 82 -13.22 -5.62 -3.37
C PRO A 82 -12.04 -5.65 -2.40
N LYS A 83 -12.32 -5.57 -1.11
CA LYS A 83 -11.30 -5.53 -0.05
C LYS A 83 -10.40 -6.76 -0.05
N ARG A 84 -10.97 -7.94 -0.22
CA ARG A 84 -10.21 -9.20 -0.26
C ARG A 84 -9.28 -9.24 -1.46
N THR A 85 -9.75 -8.78 -2.60
CA THR A 85 -8.95 -8.71 -3.83
C THR A 85 -7.77 -7.76 -3.65
N ALA A 86 -8.00 -6.61 -3.01
CA ALA A 86 -6.92 -5.68 -2.68
C ALA A 86 -5.87 -6.32 -1.76
N MET A 87 -6.30 -7.06 -0.75
CA MET A 87 -5.37 -7.76 0.16
C MET A 87 -4.59 -8.86 -0.58
N THR A 88 -5.25 -9.60 -1.47
CA THR A 88 -4.57 -10.60 -2.31
C THR A 88 -3.51 -9.96 -3.20
N PHE A 89 -3.84 -8.78 -3.77
CA PHE A 89 -2.88 -8.00 -4.54
C PHE A 89 -1.65 -7.65 -3.70
N LEU A 90 -1.85 -7.16 -2.48
CA LEU A 90 -0.75 -6.80 -1.58
C LEU A 90 0.11 -8.02 -1.21
N GLU A 91 -0.52 -9.17 -0.94
CA GLU A 91 0.21 -10.42 -0.68
C GLU A 91 1.04 -10.85 -1.91
N GLU A 92 0.50 -10.69 -3.10
CA GLU A 92 1.20 -11.03 -4.33
C GLU A 92 2.40 -10.13 -4.59
N ILE A 93 2.26 -8.82 -4.42
CA ILE A 93 3.41 -7.91 -4.60
C ILE A 93 4.47 -8.13 -3.53
N LYS A 94 4.07 -8.45 -2.30
CA LYS A 94 4.99 -8.83 -1.22
C LYS A 94 5.80 -10.06 -1.63
N LYS A 95 5.14 -11.10 -2.09
CA LYS A 95 5.78 -12.33 -2.53
C LYS A 95 6.76 -12.06 -3.68
N SER A 96 6.33 -11.35 -4.70
CA SER A 96 7.16 -11.04 -5.86
C SER A 96 8.37 -10.20 -5.50
N PHE A 97 8.19 -9.23 -4.61
CA PHE A 97 9.27 -8.36 -4.13
C PHE A 97 10.30 -9.17 -3.34
N ASN A 98 9.84 -10.04 -2.44
CA ASN A 98 10.72 -10.87 -1.62
C ASN A 98 11.46 -11.95 -2.43
N GLU A 99 10.87 -12.41 -3.52
CA GLU A 99 11.51 -13.37 -4.43
C GLU A 99 12.56 -12.69 -5.32
N LYS A 100 12.31 -11.45 -5.73
CA LYS A 100 13.21 -10.72 -6.63
C LYS A 100 14.46 -10.20 -5.92
N TYR A 101 14.33 -9.76 -4.67
CA TYR A 101 15.41 -9.14 -3.93
C TYR A 101 15.73 -9.92 -2.66
N SER A 102 17.02 -10.08 -2.36
CA SER A 102 17.46 -10.69 -1.10
C SER A 102 17.07 -9.79 0.08
N PHE A 103 17.03 -10.36 1.26
CA PHE A 103 16.78 -9.61 2.49
C PHE A 103 17.77 -8.45 2.65
N ASP A 104 19.05 -8.72 2.38
CA ASP A 104 20.10 -7.70 2.48
C ASP A 104 19.85 -6.53 1.52
N GLU A 105 19.50 -6.82 0.27
CA GLU A 105 19.14 -5.79 -0.71
C GLU A 105 17.95 -4.95 -0.26
N ARG A 106 16.93 -5.59 0.31
CA ARG A 106 15.71 -4.91 0.73
C ARG A 106 15.94 -3.98 1.92
N ILE A 107 16.69 -4.43 2.93
CA ILE A 107 16.90 -3.63 4.15
C ILE A 107 17.88 -2.47 3.95
N LYS A 108 18.70 -2.52 2.90
CA LYS A 108 19.68 -1.48 2.57
C LYS A 108 19.20 -0.52 1.48
N ALA A 109 18.07 -0.82 0.86
CA ALA A 109 17.60 -0.02 -0.27
C ALA A 109 17.22 1.40 0.16
N ILE A 110 17.66 2.36 -0.63
CA ILE A 110 17.36 3.78 -0.45
C ILE A 110 16.08 4.15 -1.22
N THR A 111 15.60 5.36 -1.00
CA THR A 111 14.38 5.88 -1.62
C THR A 111 14.39 5.70 -3.13
N PHE A 112 13.32 5.12 -3.66
CA PHE A 112 13.08 4.84 -5.08
C PHE A 112 14.11 3.93 -5.76
N LYS A 113 14.92 3.22 -4.97
CA LYS A 113 15.95 2.32 -5.50
C LYS A 113 15.39 1.26 -6.46
N MET A 114 14.18 0.76 -6.17
CA MET A 114 13.56 -0.31 -6.96
C MET A 114 12.55 0.19 -8.00
N ASN A 115 12.43 1.50 -8.21
CA ASN A 115 11.48 2.02 -9.21
C ASN A 115 11.74 1.49 -10.61
N ASP A 116 12.99 1.48 -11.05
CA ASP A 116 13.34 1.01 -12.40
C ASP A 116 13.17 -0.51 -12.56
N SER A 117 13.52 -1.28 -11.54
CA SER A 117 13.51 -2.75 -11.64
C SER A 117 12.19 -3.38 -11.24
N PHE A 118 11.37 -2.72 -10.41
CA PHE A 118 10.11 -3.28 -9.94
C PHE A 118 8.88 -2.46 -10.32
N GLY A 119 9.04 -1.19 -10.70
CA GLY A 119 7.92 -0.32 -11.05
C GLY A 119 7.03 -0.88 -12.15
N GLY A 120 7.63 -1.42 -13.20
CA GLY A 120 6.88 -2.06 -14.29
C GLY A 120 6.13 -3.32 -13.85
N ILE A 121 6.76 -4.13 -13.00
CA ILE A 121 6.14 -5.33 -12.42
C ILE A 121 4.93 -4.92 -11.57
N LEU A 122 5.11 -3.93 -10.73
CA LEU A 122 4.03 -3.40 -9.87
C LEU A 122 2.87 -2.88 -10.71
N GLY A 123 3.15 -2.06 -11.71
CA GLY A 123 2.12 -1.51 -12.60
C GLY A 123 1.37 -2.58 -13.39
N ASN A 124 2.06 -3.61 -13.86
CA ASN A 124 1.41 -4.72 -14.58
C ASN A 124 0.48 -5.51 -13.66
N LYS A 125 0.88 -5.74 -12.42
CA LYS A 125 0.02 -6.42 -11.43
C LYS A 125 -1.20 -5.58 -11.09
N MET A 126 -1.04 -4.27 -10.96
CA MET A 126 -2.17 -3.37 -10.74
C MET A 126 -3.18 -3.47 -11.88
N LYS A 127 -2.72 -3.44 -13.13
CA LYS A 127 -3.58 -3.57 -14.31
C LYS A 127 -4.29 -4.92 -14.35
N TYR A 128 -3.57 -5.99 -14.06
CA TYR A 128 -4.15 -7.34 -14.03
C TYR A 128 -5.28 -7.44 -13.02
N TYR A 129 -5.07 -6.95 -11.80
CA TYR A 129 -6.08 -6.97 -10.74
C TYR A 129 -7.27 -6.06 -11.07
N ASN A 130 -7.03 -4.93 -11.74
CA ASN A 130 -8.11 -4.05 -12.18
C ASN A 130 -9.00 -4.72 -13.23
N GLN A 131 -8.39 -5.44 -14.17
CA GLN A 131 -9.14 -6.15 -15.22
C GLN A 131 -9.91 -7.35 -14.69
N ASN A 132 -9.48 -7.93 -13.57
CA ASN A 132 -10.04 -9.15 -13.01
C ASN A 132 -10.57 -8.95 -11.59
N SER A 133 -10.99 -7.74 -11.23
CA SER A 133 -11.35 -7.35 -9.87
C SER A 133 -12.50 -8.18 -9.27
N LEU A 134 -13.37 -8.73 -10.10
CA LEU A 134 -14.51 -9.56 -9.65
C LEU A 134 -14.25 -11.06 -9.75
N ASP A 135 -13.05 -11.48 -10.16
CA ASP A 135 -12.71 -12.90 -10.22
C ASP A 135 -12.57 -13.45 -8.80
N PRO A 136 -13.42 -14.45 -8.41
CA PRO A 136 -13.37 -15.01 -7.05
C PRO A 136 -12.02 -15.64 -6.70
N ARG A 137 -11.25 -16.09 -7.68
CA ARG A 137 -9.92 -16.66 -7.45
C ARG A 137 -8.95 -15.64 -6.88
N LEU A 138 -9.10 -14.38 -7.23
CA LEU A 138 -8.25 -13.29 -6.73
C LEU A 138 -8.66 -12.84 -5.32
N ALA A 139 -9.84 -13.20 -4.85
CA ALA A 139 -10.29 -12.90 -3.49
C ALA A 139 -9.85 -13.97 -2.48
N ARG A 140 -9.19 -15.05 -2.94
CA ARG A 140 -8.71 -16.12 -2.07
C ARG A 140 -7.33 -15.77 -1.53
N ILE A 141 -7.27 -15.40 -0.27
CA ILE A 141 -6.02 -15.25 0.44
C ILE A 141 -5.54 -16.66 0.79
N LYS A 142 -4.29 -17.00 0.45
CA LYS A 142 -3.70 -18.34 0.61
C LYS A 142 -3.75 -18.87 2.05
N ASN A 143 -3.99 -18.03 3.02
CA ASN A 143 -4.09 -18.41 4.42
C ASN A 143 -5.39 -17.82 4.99
N GLU A 144 -6.49 -18.54 4.81
CA GLU A 144 -7.82 -18.09 5.28
C GLU A 144 -7.84 -17.82 6.79
N ALA A 145 -7.03 -18.54 7.57
CA ALA A 145 -6.92 -18.31 9.00
C ALA A 145 -6.32 -16.93 9.31
N GLN A 146 -5.41 -16.44 8.49
CA GLN A 146 -4.85 -15.08 8.64
C GLN A 146 -5.79 -14.01 8.07
N ALA A 147 -6.60 -14.35 7.08
CA ALA A 147 -7.56 -13.44 6.48
C ALA A 147 -8.71 -13.09 7.43
N THR A 148 -9.00 -13.98 8.39
CA THR A 148 -10.04 -13.76 9.39
C THR A 148 -9.52 -13.07 10.65
N LEU A 149 -8.20 -12.96 10.82
CA LEU A 149 -7.64 -12.09 11.86
C LEU A 149 -7.94 -10.64 11.44
N GLY A 150 -8.79 -10.00 12.22
CA GLY A 150 -9.41 -8.73 11.89
C GLY A 150 -8.49 -7.70 11.26
N ILE A 151 -8.84 -7.30 10.07
CA ILE A 151 -8.22 -6.15 9.42
C ILE A 151 -8.63 -4.92 10.24
N MET A 152 -7.66 -4.14 10.71
CA MET A 152 -7.94 -2.89 11.39
C MET A 152 -8.58 -1.91 10.41
N GLU A 153 -9.76 -1.42 10.74
CA GLU A 153 -10.46 -0.43 9.93
C GLU A 153 -10.45 0.93 10.63
N GLY A 154 -10.18 1.99 9.86
CA GLY A 154 -10.18 3.35 10.34
C GLY A 154 -10.70 4.32 9.28
N ASN A 155 -10.95 5.54 9.71
CA ASN A 155 -11.34 6.65 8.83
C ASN A 155 -10.22 7.69 8.79
N LEU A 156 -10.01 8.28 7.62
CA LEU A 156 -9.02 9.34 7.42
C LEU A 156 -9.60 10.75 7.59
N ASP A 157 -10.71 10.87 8.30
CA ASP A 157 -11.38 12.16 8.53
C ASP A 157 -10.66 13.02 9.56
N SER A 158 -9.55 12.53 10.10
CA SER A 158 -8.80 13.25 11.13
C SER A 158 -7.90 14.32 10.52
N VAL A 159 -7.70 15.37 11.28
CA VAL A 159 -6.71 16.39 10.98
C VAL A 159 -5.30 15.79 11.09
N ASN A 160 -4.33 16.35 10.36
CA ASN A 160 -2.93 15.98 10.49
C ASN A 160 -2.35 16.50 11.82
N GLU A 161 -1.06 16.25 12.07
CA GLU A 161 -0.37 16.68 13.29
C GLU A 161 -0.39 18.20 13.50
N ARG A 162 -0.58 18.98 12.42
CA ARG A 162 -0.66 20.44 12.47
C ARG A 162 -2.08 20.96 12.66
N GLY A 163 -3.06 20.08 12.85
CA GLY A 163 -4.46 20.46 12.93
C GLY A 163 -5.10 20.79 11.59
N GLU A 164 -4.41 20.53 10.48
CA GLU A 164 -4.94 20.76 9.14
C GLU A 164 -5.78 19.57 8.69
N LYS A 165 -6.88 19.86 8.01
CA LYS A 165 -7.78 18.84 7.49
C LYS A 165 -7.11 18.10 6.32
N LEU A 166 -7.05 16.78 6.41
CA LEU A 166 -6.49 15.95 5.35
C LEU A 166 -7.45 15.94 4.16
N GLU A 167 -6.97 16.39 3.01
CA GLU A 167 -7.75 16.40 1.78
C GLU A 167 -7.04 15.59 0.70
N LEU A 168 -7.64 14.47 0.32
CA LEU A 168 -7.12 13.55 -0.68
C LEU A 168 -7.71 13.90 -2.04
N LEU A 169 -6.86 14.26 -3.01
CA LEU A 169 -7.26 14.62 -4.37
C LEU A 169 -6.80 13.55 -5.35
N VAL A 170 -7.74 13.01 -6.08
CA VAL A 170 -7.51 12.02 -7.13
C VAL A 170 -8.29 12.43 -8.36
N LYS A 171 -7.61 12.62 -9.49
CA LYS A 171 -8.22 12.91 -10.79
C LYS A 171 -7.79 11.87 -11.81
N SER A 172 -8.75 11.22 -12.38
CA SER A 172 -8.51 10.25 -13.45
C SER A 172 -8.52 10.89 -14.83
#